data_553fa9d542371f1f39687fc1056a72d6
#
_entry.id   553fa9d542371f1f39687fc1056a72d6
#
_cell.length_a   1.000
_cell.length_b   1.000
_cell.length_c   1.000
_cell.angle_alpha   90.00
_cell.angle_beta   90.00
_cell.angle_gamma   90.00
#
_symmetry.space_group_name_H-M   'P 1'
#
loop_
_entity.id
_entity.type
_entity.pdbx_description
1 polymer ?
#
loop_
_entity_poly.entity_id
_entity_poly.type
_entity_poly.pdbx_seq_one_letter_code
_entity_poly.pdbx_strand_id
1 'polypeptide(L)'
;MPFKVQVGPHQAAIRHGQTLLVSDPDGQINWPSEKGLYFFDTRVISSWAIYANGEPWILLNGGAVTHYASRTYLTNRSIPTADGVIPDRTLGLVISRMINGGLHEDLDLTNNSMRRIRFQLEIALRCDFADIFEVKSNNIVRRGRITTDWSQIEQRLRTSYHNGDFVRAVTITPAPGQPSGTYANGRLSFEISLDPGDAWHCCLLYALEDGGRSFPAPHECAGDHQKTRHAETLSDWLRSVLKIRTSNEEFYRLYRQALEDMAALRFPIGDTDHKVFLPAAGMPWFVAPFGRDSLIVSLQNILIYRISRAAASISWARSRPRLRTTIAMRSPAKSCTKFAMANSLTSSWSRTRHTTAPQMPRRFI
;
A
#
# COMPACT_ATOMS: atom_id res chain seq x y z
N MET A 1 30.35 21.68 -5.50
CA MET A 1 29.58 21.35 -4.27
C MET A 1 29.33 19.85 -4.30
N PRO A 2 29.61 19.08 -3.25
CA PRO A 2 29.29 17.68 -3.23
C PRO A 2 27.75 17.52 -3.24
N PHE A 3 27.24 16.64 -4.09
CA PHE A 3 25.80 16.31 -4.11
C PHE A 3 25.42 15.75 -2.74
N LYS A 4 24.56 16.46 -2.01
CA LYS A 4 23.88 15.92 -0.83
C LYS A 4 22.82 14.96 -1.34
N VAL A 5 23.07 13.66 -1.22
CA VAL A 5 22.02 12.66 -1.37
C VAL A 5 21.07 12.85 -0.21
N GLN A 6 19.88 13.39 -0.45
CA GLN A 6 18.79 13.35 0.52
C GLN A 6 18.21 11.94 0.51
N VAL A 7 18.59 11.15 1.49
CA VAL A 7 17.89 9.90 1.80
C VAL A 7 16.57 10.33 2.44
N GLY A 8 15.45 10.03 1.79
CA GLY A 8 14.12 10.26 2.37
C GLY A 8 13.93 9.50 3.68
N PRO A 9 12.90 9.82 4.49
CA PRO A 9 12.63 9.09 5.71
C PRO A 9 12.46 7.60 5.41
N HIS A 10 13.03 6.76 6.28
CA HIS A 10 12.92 5.30 6.15
C HIS A 10 11.44 4.91 6.22
N GLN A 11 10.94 4.21 5.20
CA GLN A 11 9.54 3.79 5.09
C GLN A 11 9.48 2.31 4.73
N ALA A 12 8.49 1.60 5.26
CA ALA A 12 8.14 0.27 4.82
C ALA A 12 7.00 0.38 3.79
N ALA A 13 7.23 -0.12 2.58
CA ALA A 13 6.21 -0.15 1.53
C ALA A 13 6.01 -1.58 1.05
N ILE A 14 4.75 -2.04 1.06
CA ILE A 14 4.35 -3.34 0.53
C ILE A 14 3.18 -3.16 -0.43
N ARG A 15 3.16 -3.96 -1.50
CA ARG A 15 2.16 -3.82 -2.56
C ARG A 15 1.78 -5.16 -3.18
N HIS A 16 0.50 -5.29 -3.51
CA HIS A 16 0.02 -6.30 -4.45
C HIS A 16 -1.19 -5.78 -5.26
N GLY A 17 -1.14 -5.94 -6.58
CA GLY A 17 -2.21 -5.45 -7.47
C GLY A 17 -2.43 -3.93 -7.34
N GLN A 18 -3.62 -3.54 -6.95
CA GLN A 18 -4.06 -2.16 -6.77
C GLN A 18 -3.95 -1.66 -5.32
N THR A 19 -3.49 -2.50 -4.41
CA THR A 19 -3.37 -2.17 -3.00
C THR A 19 -1.92 -1.92 -2.64
N LEU A 20 -1.65 -0.83 -1.95
CA LEU A 20 -0.34 -0.39 -1.48
C LEU A 20 -0.46 0.07 -0.02
N LEU A 21 0.41 -0.42 0.84
CA LEU A 21 0.57 0.07 2.20
C LEU A 21 1.94 0.74 2.33
N VAL A 22 1.95 1.97 2.81
CA VAL A 22 3.16 2.71 3.19
C VAL A 22 3.06 3.06 4.66
N SER A 23 4.03 2.63 5.45
CA SER A 23 4.08 2.86 6.90
C SER A 23 5.47 3.33 7.35
N ASP A 24 5.56 3.78 8.61
CA ASP A 24 6.83 3.91 9.31
C ASP A 24 7.46 2.52 9.55
N PRO A 25 8.76 2.44 9.88
CA PRO A 25 9.41 1.17 10.21
C PRO A 25 8.78 0.44 11.41
N ASP A 26 8.15 1.18 12.32
CA ASP A 26 7.40 0.65 13.45
C ASP A 26 5.99 0.14 13.08
N GLY A 27 5.68 0.11 11.77
CA GLY A 27 4.40 -0.33 11.24
C GLY A 27 3.27 0.70 11.37
N GLN A 28 3.52 1.86 11.97
CA GLN A 28 2.51 2.89 12.18
C GLN A 28 2.30 3.76 10.93
N ILE A 29 1.11 4.32 10.83
CA ILE A 29 0.76 5.33 9.84
C ILE A 29 0.43 6.60 10.61
N ASN A 30 1.45 7.43 10.84
CA ASN A 30 1.29 8.66 11.59
C ASN A 30 0.70 9.77 10.71
N TRP A 31 -0.25 10.50 11.24
CA TRP A 31 -0.88 11.65 10.57
C TRP A 31 -0.38 12.98 11.18
N PRO A 32 -0.14 14.02 10.39
CA PRO A 32 -0.25 14.11 8.93
C PRO A 32 0.97 13.55 8.20
N SER A 33 0.75 12.74 7.18
CA SER A 33 1.82 12.22 6.33
C SER A 33 1.29 11.74 4.99
N GLU A 34 2.19 11.42 4.06
CA GLU A 34 1.87 10.77 2.80
C GLU A 34 1.70 9.24 2.93
N LYS A 35 1.88 8.69 4.14
CA LYS A 35 1.72 7.27 4.41
C LYS A 35 0.25 6.90 4.48
N GLY A 36 -0.04 5.61 4.33
CA GLY A 36 -1.41 5.12 4.36
C GLY A 36 -1.59 3.76 3.70
N LEU A 37 -2.81 3.25 3.82
CA LEU A 37 -3.29 2.15 2.98
C LEU A 37 -3.99 2.78 1.78
N TYR A 38 -3.43 2.54 0.59
CA TYR A 38 -3.96 3.01 -0.68
C TYR A 38 -4.62 1.86 -1.43
N PHE A 39 -5.73 2.18 -2.07
CA PHE A 39 -6.46 1.28 -2.93
C PHE A 39 -6.83 2.00 -4.22
N PHE A 40 -6.29 1.57 -5.35
CA PHE A 40 -6.18 2.36 -6.57
C PHE A 40 -5.51 3.72 -6.26
N ASP A 41 -6.16 4.83 -6.64
CA ASP A 41 -5.66 6.19 -6.43
C ASP A 41 -6.19 6.83 -5.14
N THR A 42 -6.78 6.04 -4.23
CA THR A 42 -7.44 6.55 -3.02
C THR A 42 -6.75 6.04 -1.75
N ARG A 43 -6.40 6.94 -0.84
CA ARG A 43 -5.94 6.58 0.49
C ARG A 43 -7.13 6.23 1.37
N VAL A 44 -7.36 4.93 1.59
CA VAL A 44 -8.51 4.45 2.40
C VAL A 44 -8.25 4.55 3.89
N ILE A 45 -7.01 4.33 4.35
CA ILE A 45 -6.60 4.55 5.75
C ILE A 45 -5.48 5.59 5.76
N SER A 46 -5.69 6.69 6.45
CA SER A 46 -4.75 7.80 6.57
C SER A 46 -3.99 7.83 7.91
N SER A 47 -4.48 7.09 8.92
CA SER A 47 -3.78 6.90 10.18
C SER A 47 -4.09 5.52 10.75
N TRP A 48 -3.07 4.86 11.23
CA TRP A 48 -3.14 3.61 11.98
C TRP A 48 -2.06 3.63 13.04
N ALA A 49 -2.43 3.51 14.30
CA ALA A 49 -1.49 3.53 15.41
C ALA A 49 -1.97 2.60 16.52
N ILE A 50 -1.03 1.82 17.11
CA ILE A 50 -1.31 0.85 18.16
C ILE A 50 -0.73 1.32 19.49
N TYR A 51 -1.51 1.14 20.56
CA TYR A 51 -1.17 1.59 21.91
C TYR A 51 -1.48 0.49 22.93
N ALA A 52 -0.84 0.58 24.10
CA ALA A 52 -1.13 -0.22 25.28
C ALA A 52 -1.53 0.71 26.43
N ASN A 53 -2.80 0.76 26.82
CA ASN A 53 -3.38 1.77 27.74
C ASN A 53 -2.99 3.23 27.34
N GLY A 54 -3.01 3.53 26.05
CA GLY A 54 -2.59 4.83 25.50
C GLY A 54 -1.08 5.03 25.35
N GLU A 55 -0.23 4.14 25.87
CA GLU A 55 1.23 4.22 25.73
C GLU A 55 1.69 3.66 24.38
N PRO A 56 2.58 4.36 23.65
CA PRO A 56 3.11 3.90 22.38
C PRO A 56 4.15 2.79 22.56
N TRP A 57 4.29 1.95 21.54
CA TRP A 57 5.28 0.88 21.49
C TRP A 57 6.66 1.41 21.04
N ILE A 58 7.70 0.65 21.37
CA ILE A 58 9.09 0.92 20.97
C ILE A 58 9.47 -0.05 19.84
N LEU A 59 9.97 0.50 18.74
CA LEU A 59 10.48 -0.30 17.63
C LEU A 59 11.78 -1.02 18.03
N LEU A 60 11.82 -2.34 17.81
CA LEU A 60 13.02 -3.14 17.87
C LEU A 60 13.61 -3.36 16.47
N ASN A 61 12.79 -3.80 15.54
CA ASN A 61 13.14 -4.00 14.14
C ASN A 61 11.88 -4.03 13.29
N GLY A 62 11.96 -3.64 12.01
CA GLY A 62 10.79 -3.69 11.14
C GLY A 62 11.11 -3.32 9.70
N GLY A 63 10.26 -3.78 8.79
CA GLY A 63 10.35 -3.48 7.37
C GLY A 63 9.61 -4.46 6.48
N ALA A 64 9.76 -4.27 5.17
CA ALA A 64 9.24 -5.21 4.19
C ALA A 64 10.07 -6.50 4.20
N VAL A 65 9.40 -7.64 4.28
CA VAL A 65 9.99 -8.98 4.16
C VAL A 65 10.00 -9.40 2.69
N THR A 66 8.91 -9.07 2.00
CA THR A 66 8.75 -9.21 0.55
C THR A 66 8.03 -7.97 0.03
N HIS A 67 7.89 -7.83 -1.28
CA HIS A 67 7.15 -6.71 -1.85
C HIS A 67 5.64 -6.69 -1.47
N TYR A 68 5.09 -7.77 -0.93
CA TYR A 68 3.68 -7.88 -0.52
C TYR A 68 3.49 -8.15 0.97
N ALA A 69 4.56 -8.32 1.74
CA ALA A 69 4.50 -8.62 3.16
C ALA A 69 5.53 -7.81 3.96
N SER A 70 5.14 -7.39 5.16
CA SER A 70 6.00 -6.70 6.13
C SER A 70 5.89 -7.35 7.51
N ARG A 71 6.93 -7.18 8.32
CA ARG A 71 6.94 -7.61 9.70
C ARG A 71 7.64 -6.57 10.56
N THR A 72 7.05 -6.29 11.72
CA THR A 72 7.54 -5.31 12.68
C THR A 72 7.58 -5.93 14.07
N TYR A 73 8.67 -5.76 14.76
CA TYR A 73 8.90 -6.24 16.13
C TYR A 73 8.95 -5.04 17.06
N LEU A 74 8.07 -5.03 18.04
CA LEU A 74 7.91 -3.96 19.01
C LEU A 74 8.04 -4.49 20.44
N THR A 75 8.38 -3.59 21.35
CA THR A 75 8.32 -3.84 22.79
C THR A 75 7.62 -2.69 23.50
N ASN A 76 7.11 -2.93 24.71
CA ASN A 76 6.38 -1.91 25.45
C ASN A 76 7.31 -0.88 26.13
N ARG A 77 6.76 0.33 26.32
CA ARG A 77 7.17 1.26 27.38
C ARG A 77 6.57 0.79 28.72
N SER A 78 6.92 1.44 29.81
CA SER A 78 6.22 1.25 31.09
C SER A 78 4.73 1.57 30.91
N ILE A 79 3.85 0.64 31.24
CA ILE A 79 2.40 0.79 31.06
C ILE A 79 1.73 0.90 32.43
N PRO A 80 1.12 2.03 32.78
CA PRO A 80 0.28 2.14 33.98
C PRO A 80 -0.97 1.28 33.83
N THR A 81 -1.28 0.49 34.84
CA THR A 81 -2.49 -0.34 34.93
C THR A 81 -3.14 -0.22 36.29
N ALA A 82 -4.37 -0.71 36.44
CA ALA A 82 -5.05 -0.76 37.73
C ALA A 82 -4.30 -1.67 38.76
N ASP A 83 -3.60 -2.70 38.26
CA ASP A 83 -2.87 -3.68 39.09
C ASP A 83 -1.40 -3.24 39.35
N GLY A 84 -1.02 -2.02 38.95
CA GLY A 84 0.32 -1.47 39.08
C GLY A 84 0.94 -1.14 37.74
N VAL A 85 2.28 -1.11 37.66
CA VAL A 85 2.99 -0.76 36.40
C VAL A 85 3.54 -2.04 35.74
N ILE A 86 3.27 -2.25 34.48
CA ILE A 86 3.98 -3.23 33.65
C ILE A 86 5.30 -2.58 33.23
N PRO A 87 6.46 -3.18 33.62
CA PRO A 87 7.77 -2.61 33.31
C PRO A 87 8.01 -2.52 31.81
N ASP A 88 8.88 -1.61 31.38
CA ASP A 88 9.32 -1.51 29.99
C ASP A 88 10.04 -2.78 29.52
N ARG A 89 9.95 -3.07 28.23
CA ARG A 89 10.61 -4.19 27.54
C ARG A 89 10.29 -5.58 28.09
N THR A 90 9.10 -5.75 28.65
CA THR A 90 8.61 -7.03 29.16
C THR A 90 7.57 -7.68 28.27
N LEU A 91 7.02 -6.93 27.32
CA LEU A 91 6.10 -7.46 26.32
C LEU A 91 6.75 -7.43 24.94
N GLY A 92 6.49 -8.45 24.14
CA GLY A 92 6.80 -8.48 22.72
C GLY A 92 5.53 -8.36 21.90
N LEU A 93 5.50 -7.45 20.94
CA LEU A 93 4.41 -7.36 19.96
C LEU A 93 5.01 -7.49 18.55
N VAL A 94 4.50 -8.44 17.78
CA VAL A 94 4.84 -8.61 16.37
C VAL A 94 3.63 -8.25 15.53
N ILE A 95 3.82 -7.32 14.58
CA ILE A 95 2.82 -6.96 13.59
C ILE A 95 3.27 -7.55 12.26
N SER A 96 2.51 -8.50 11.72
CA SER A 96 2.78 -9.07 10.40
C SER A 96 1.65 -8.68 9.44
N ARG A 97 2.00 -8.17 8.28
CA ARG A 97 1.03 -7.69 7.27
C ARG A 97 1.28 -8.33 5.93
N MET A 98 0.21 -8.70 5.24
CA MET A 98 0.24 -9.26 3.89
C MET A 98 -0.89 -8.71 3.03
N ILE A 99 -0.57 -8.33 1.79
CA ILE A 99 -1.55 -7.80 0.82
C ILE A 99 -1.82 -8.84 -0.26
N ASN A 100 -3.12 -9.10 -0.49
CA ASN A 100 -3.63 -9.84 -1.65
C ASN A 100 -5.07 -9.40 -1.96
N GLY A 101 -5.22 -8.32 -2.72
CA GLY A 101 -6.48 -7.61 -2.87
C GLY A 101 -6.72 -6.70 -1.67
N GLY A 102 -7.20 -7.23 -0.55
CA GLY A 102 -7.22 -6.57 0.76
C GLY A 102 -5.92 -6.74 1.55
N LEU A 103 -5.95 -6.39 2.84
CA LEU A 103 -4.83 -6.50 3.77
C LEU A 103 -5.18 -7.47 4.89
N HIS A 104 -4.30 -8.42 5.18
CA HIS A 104 -4.30 -9.26 6.39
C HIS A 104 -3.26 -8.73 7.36
N GLU A 105 -3.65 -8.55 8.60
CA GLU A 105 -2.78 -8.06 9.67
C GLU A 105 -2.86 -9.00 10.87
N ASP A 106 -1.72 -9.59 11.24
CA ASP A 106 -1.58 -10.40 12.45
C ASP A 106 -0.95 -9.56 13.55
N LEU A 107 -1.50 -9.66 14.73
CA LEU A 107 -1.00 -9.10 15.97
C LEU A 107 -0.66 -10.25 16.92
N ASP A 108 0.63 -10.47 17.15
CA ASP A 108 1.15 -11.50 18.04
C ASP A 108 1.76 -10.82 19.27
N LEU A 109 1.14 -10.97 20.42
CA LEU A 109 1.57 -10.39 21.69
C LEU A 109 2.04 -11.48 22.64
N THR A 110 3.21 -11.29 23.24
CA THR A 110 3.79 -12.24 24.22
C THR A 110 4.11 -11.53 25.53
N ASN A 111 3.74 -12.16 26.65
CA ASN A 111 4.12 -11.71 27.97
C ASN A 111 5.45 -12.35 28.39
N ASN A 112 6.55 -11.63 28.31
CA ASN A 112 7.87 -12.05 28.73
C ASN A 112 8.16 -11.67 30.22
N SER A 113 7.17 -11.13 30.94
CA SER A 113 7.32 -10.80 32.36
C SER A 113 7.08 -12.03 33.24
N MET A 114 7.45 -11.92 34.51
CA MET A 114 7.21 -12.97 35.52
C MET A 114 5.88 -12.79 36.26
N ARG A 115 4.98 -11.95 35.73
CA ARG A 115 3.70 -11.63 36.37
C ARG A 115 2.58 -11.73 35.34
N ARG A 116 1.38 -12.07 35.83
CA ARG A 116 0.17 -11.88 35.06
C ARG A 116 -0.02 -10.39 34.78
N ILE A 117 -0.37 -10.07 33.53
CA ILE A 117 -0.60 -8.70 33.06
C ILE A 117 -2.03 -8.51 32.59
N ARG A 118 -2.55 -7.28 32.78
CA ARG A 118 -3.83 -6.87 32.25
C ARG A 118 -3.70 -5.46 31.72
N PHE A 119 -4.12 -5.22 30.47
CA PHE A 119 -4.15 -3.91 29.86
C PHE A 119 -5.06 -3.92 28.64
N GLN A 120 -5.37 -2.74 28.11
CA GLN A 120 -6.12 -2.57 26.88
C GLN A 120 -5.17 -2.33 25.70
N LEU A 121 -5.26 -3.19 24.68
CA LEU A 121 -4.58 -2.98 23.41
C LEU A 121 -5.52 -2.19 22.49
N GLU A 122 -5.07 -1.03 22.02
CA GLU A 122 -5.90 -0.10 21.27
C GLU A 122 -5.30 0.17 19.88
N ILE A 123 -6.12 0.09 18.84
CA ILE A 123 -5.76 0.47 17.47
C ILE A 123 -6.55 1.71 17.09
N ALA A 124 -5.88 2.86 16.98
CA ALA A 124 -6.47 4.10 16.51
C ALA A 124 -6.46 4.13 14.98
N LEU A 125 -7.64 4.36 14.37
CA LEU A 125 -7.85 4.31 12.93
C LEU A 125 -8.48 5.60 12.41
N ARG A 126 -7.98 6.08 11.26
CA ARG A 126 -8.59 7.18 10.50
C ARG A 126 -8.64 6.85 9.02
N CYS A 127 -9.75 7.22 8.38
CA CYS A 127 -9.98 7.12 6.95
C CYS A 127 -10.28 8.51 6.40
N ASP A 128 -9.62 8.92 5.32
CA ASP A 128 -9.88 10.21 4.69
C ASP A 128 -10.36 10.09 3.23
N PHE A 129 -10.12 8.96 2.59
CA PHE A 129 -10.43 8.70 1.18
C PHE A 129 -9.92 9.79 0.24
N ALA A 130 -8.78 10.39 0.59
CA ALA A 130 -8.14 11.40 -0.21
C ALA A 130 -7.56 10.80 -1.50
N ASP A 131 -7.66 11.56 -2.58
CA ASP A 131 -6.98 11.24 -3.83
C ASP A 131 -5.46 11.31 -3.64
N ILE A 132 -4.71 10.48 -4.38
CA ILE A 132 -3.25 10.39 -4.28
C ILE A 132 -2.57 11.75 -4.56
N PHE A 133 -3.13 12.59 -5.45
CA PHE A 133 -2.60 13.92 -5.73
C PHE A 133 -2.92 14.92 -4.61
N GLU A 134 -4.07 14.78 -3.96
CA GLU A 134 -4.43 15.58 -2.79
C GLU A 134 -3.48 15.28 -1.63
N VAL A 135 -3.15 14.00 -1.41
CA VAL A 135 -2.16 13.58 -0.42
C VAL A 135 -0.79 14.16 -0.74
N LYS A 136 -0.31 14.00 -1.99
CA LYS A 136 0.99 14.49 -2.42
C LYS A 136 1.14 16.02 -2.33
N SER A 137 0.07 16.76 -2.64
CA SER A 137 0.06 18.23 -2.54
C SER A 137 -0.25 18.74 -1.13
N ASN A 138 -0.54 17.83 -0.19
CA ASN A 138 -1.03 18.14 1.15
C ASN A 138 -2.25 19.09 1.15
N ASN A 139 -3.09 18.96 0.12
CA ASN A 139 -4.30 19.76 -0.05
C ASN A 139 -5.51 18.84 -0.22
N ILE A 140 -6.04 18.37 0.90
CA ILE A 140 -7.16 17.42 0.93
C ILE A 140 -8.48 18.19 0.84
N VAL A 141 -9.22 17.96 -0.24
CA VAL A 141 -10.52 18.56 -0.48
C VAL A 141 -11.63 17.52 -0.27
N ARG A 142 -12.38 17.66 0.81
CA ARG A 142 -13.49 16.75 1.10
C ARG A 142 -14.67 17.03 0.18
N ARG A 143 -14.87 16.19 -0.84
CA ARG A 143 -15.95 16.31 -1.84
C ARG A 143 -17.15 15.42 -1.58
N GLY A 144 -17.01 14.39 -0.76
CA GLY A 144 -18.04 13.42 -0.47
C GLY A 144 -18.26 13.21 1.03
N ARG A 145 -19.11 12.26 1.35
CA ARG A 145 -19.49 11.90 2.71
C ARG A 145 -18.75 10.63 3.14
N ILE A 146 -18.11 10.68 4.30
CA ILE A 146 -17.52 9.51 4.96
C ILE A 146 -18.48 9.09 6.08
N THR A 147 -18.82 7.80 6.12
CA THR A 147 -19.63 7.18 7.18
C THR A 147 -18.87 6.00 7.76
N THR A 148 -18.92 5.87 9.09
CA THR A 148 -18.32 4.75 9.81
C THR A 148 -19.37 4.06 10.62
N ASP A 149 -19.53 2.75 10.43
CA ASP A 149 -20.47 1.89 11.09
C ASP A 149 -19.74 0.77 11.83
N TRP A 150 -20.15 0.50 13.05
CA TRP A 150 -19.67 -0.61 13.87
C TRP A 150 -20.80 -1.58 14.22
N SER A 151 -20.60 -2.85 13.94
CA SER A 151 -21.47 -3.93 14.37
C SER A 151 -20.77 -4.78 15.43
N GLN A 152 -21.20 -4.66 16.68
CA GLN A 152 -20.64 -5.46 17.78
C GLN A 152 -20.93 -6.97 17.62
N ILE A 153 -22.07 -7.32 17.01
CA ILE A 153 -22.44 -8.73 16.78
C ILE A 153 -21.58 -9.36 15.71
N GLU A 154 -21.34 -8.64 14.61
CA GLU A 154 -20.51 -9.12 13.50
C GLU A 154 -19.03 -8.81 13.70
N GLN A 155 -18.66 -8.08 14.77
CA GLN A 155 -17.30 -7.58 15.01
C GLN A 155 -16.75 -6.84 13.78
N ARG A 156 -17.62 -6.04 13.11
CA ARG A 156 -17.34 -5.44 11.81
C ARG A 156 -17.31 -3.93 11.90
N LEU A 157 -16.13 -3.35 11.60
CA LEU A 157 -15.95 -1.91 11.40
C LEU A 157 -15.92 -1.62 9.91
N ARG A 158 -16.92 -0.88 9.42
CA ARG A 158 -16.98 -0.47 8.01
C ARG A 158 -16.92 1.05 7.91
N THR A 159 -15.97 1.56 7.13
CA THR A 159 -15.91 2.98 6.77
C THR A 159 -16.05 3.10 5.26
N SER A 160 -17.02 3.90 4.81
CA SER A 160 -17.32 4.12 3.41
C SER A 160 -17.34 5.59 3.04
N TYR A 161 -16.96 5.85 1.79
CA TYR A 161 -16.96 7.17 1.16
C TYR A 161 -17.89 7.17 -0.04
N HIS A 162 -18.75 8.17 -0.12
CA HIS A 162 -19.72 8.36 -1.18
C HIS A 162 -19.58 9.76 -1.79
N ASN A 163 -19.43 9.83 -3.10
CA ASN A 163 -19.42 11.08 -3.88
C ASN A 163 -20.11 10.84 -5.23
N GLY A 164 -21.42 11.10 -5.29
CA GLY A 164 -22.26 10.69 -6.42
C GLY A 164 -22.17 9.19 -6.65
N ASP A 165 -21.85 8.77 -7.86
CA ASP A 165 -21.68 7.35 -8.25
C ASP A 165 -20.36 6.73 -7.77
N PHE A 166 -19.44 7.54 -7.25
CA PHE A 166 -18.16 7.06 -6.74
C PHE A 166 -18.32 6.57 -5.31
N VAL A 167 -18.11 5.26 -5.10
CA VAL A 167 -18.21 4.63 -3.79
C VAL A 167 -16.96 3.82 -3.51
N ARG A 168 -16.34 4.05 -2.36
CA ARG A 168 -15.24 3.26 -1.82
C ARG A 168 -15.49 2.92 -0.37
N ALA A 169 -15.01 1.74 0.07
CA ALA A 169 -15.10 1.37 1.47
C ALA A 169 -13.91 0.49 1.89
N VAL A 170 -13.66 0.50 3.20
CA VAL A 170 -12.83 -0.47 3.89
C VAL A 170 -13.66 -1.09 5.01
N THR A 171 -13.61 -2.41 5.08
CA THR A 171 -14.28 -3.20 6.12
C THR A 171 -13.22 -3.98 6.88
N ILE A 172 -13.15 -3.80 8.19
CA ILE A 172 -12.20 -4.45 9.10
C ILE A 172 -12.97 -5.41 9.98
N THR A 173 -12.57 -6.68 9.96
CA THR A 173 -13.15 -7.74 10.80
C THR A 173 -12.05 -8.61 11.37
N PRO A 174 -12.14 -9.08 12.63
CA PRO A 174 -11.33 -10.19 13.09
C PRO A 174 -11.60 -11.44 12.22
N ALA A 175 -10.59 -12.29 12.02
CA ALA A 175 -10.82 -13.57 11.38
C ALA A 175 -11.72 -14.47 12.25
N PRO A 176 -12.39 -15.49 11.70
CA PRO A 176 -13.24 -16.39 12.47
C PRO A 176 -12.48 -17.03 13.64
N GLY A 177 -13.10 -17.02 14.84
CA GLY A 177 -12.52 -17.59 16.04
C GLY A 177 -11.49 -16.71 16.78
N GLN A 178 -11.27 -15.49 16.29
CA GLN A 178 -10.37 -14.52 16.91
C GLN A 178 -11.03 -13.78 18.09
N PRO A 179 -10.24 -13.13 18.97
CA PRO A 179 -10.76 -12.35 20.10
C PRO A 179 -11.71 -11.23 19.64
N SER A 180 -12.75 -11.02 20.43
CA SER A 180 -13.71 -9.93 20.19
C SER A 180 -13.14 -8.60 20.68
N GLY A 181 -13.33 -7.56 19.87
CA GLY A 181 -12.98 -6.18 20.22
C GLY A 181 -14.20 -5.32 20.49
N THR A 182 -13.96 -4.09 20.91
CA THR A 182 -14.94 -3.01 21.02
C THR A 182 -14.47 -1.83 20.18
N TYR A 183 -15.39 -1.06 19.62
CA TYR A 183 -15.02 0.13 18.85
C TYR A 183 -15.72 1.36 19.40
N ALA A 184 -14.92 2.36 19.75
CA ALA A 184 -15.41 3.67 20.18
C ALA A 184 -14.41 4.76 19.82
N ASN A 185 -14.89 5.95 19.47
CA ASN A 185 -14.06 7.14 19.26
C ASN A 185 -12.86 6.95 18.30
N GLY A 186 -13.05 6.15 17.23
CA GLY A 186 -11.99 5.88 16.26
C GLY A 186 -10.94 4.87 16.74
N ARG A 187 -11.21 4.12 17.80
CA ARG A 187 -10.32 3.08 18.35
C ARG A 187 -11.01 1.73 18.38
N LEU A 188 -10.35 0.72 17.86
CA LEU A 188 -10.67 -0.69 18.08
C LEU A 188 -9.83 -1.18 19.24
N SER A 189 -10.46 -1.72 20.27
CA SER A 189 -9.82 -2.04 21.55
C SER A 189 -10.06 -3.49 21.95
N PHE A 190 -9.02 -4.14 22.49
CA PHE A 190 -9.01 -5.51 22.98
C PHE A 190 -8.56 -5.55 24.44
N GLU A 191 -9.31 -6.24 25.29
CA GLU A 191 -8.90 -6.51 26.66
C GLU A 191 -7.89 -7.66 26.69
N ILE A 192 -6.68 -7.38 27.15
CA ILE A 192 -5.59 -8.33 27.24
C ILE A 192 -5.43 -8.82 28.68
N SER A 193 -5.35 -10.14 28.85
CA SER A 193 -5.02 -10.77 30.14
C SER A 193 -4.15 -11.99 29.86
N LEU A 194 -2.85 -11.93 30.23
CA LEU A 194 -1.86 -12.95 29.91
C LEU A 194 -1.07 -13.34 31.18
N ASP A 195 -0.94 -14.64 31.42
CA ASP A 195 -0.04 -15.17 32.41
C ASP A 195 1.44 -15.11 31.90
N PRO A 196 2.44 -15.31 32.79
CA PRO A 196 3.85 -15.35 32.38
C PRO A 196 4.11 -16.37 31.28
N GLY A 197 4.72 -15.95 30.18
CA GLY A 197 5.04 -16.79 29.02
C GLY A 197 3.87 -17.02 28.04
N ASP A 198 2.67 -16.57 28.37
CA ASP A 198 1.52 -16.70 27.47
C ASP A 198 1.61 -15.75 26.29
N ALA A 199 0.93 -16.14 25.21
CA ALA A 199 0.78 -15.35 24.01
C ALA A 199 -0.71 -15.11 23.67
N TRP A 200 -0.97 -13.97 23.03
CA TRP A 200 -2.25 -13.61 22.46
C TRP A 200 -2.07 -13.33 20.97
N HIS A 201 -3.02 -13.78 20.18
CA HIS A 201 -3.03 -13.60 18.73
C HIS A 201 -4.37 -13.07 18.25
N CYS A 202 -4.31 -12.16 17.28
CA CYS A 202 -5.49 -11.66 16.59
C CYS A 202 -5.17 -11.36 15.12
N CYS A 203 -5.95 -11.95 14.21
CA CYS A 203 -5.92 -11.62 12.79
C CYS A 203 -7.00 -10.60 12.49
N LEU A 204 -6.64 -9.47 11.88
CA LEU A 204 -7.55 -8.46 11.35
C LEU A 204 -7.55 -8.49 9.83
N LEU A 205 -8.72 -8.64 9.25
CA LEU A 205 -8.95 -8.72 7.81
C LEU A 205 -9.52 -7.40 7.30
N TYR A 206 -8.80 -6.73 6.42
CA TYR A 206 -9.21 -5.47 5.79
C TYR A 206 -9.69 -5.76 4.37
N ALA A 207 -11.00 -5.87 4.17
CA ALA A 207 -11.59 -5.98 2.85
C ALA A 207 -11.81 -4.59 2.24
N LEU A 208 -11.45 -4.44 0.96
CA LEU A 208 -11.56 -3.17 0.23
C LEU A 208 -12.69 -3.26 -0.80
N GLU A 209 -13.37 -2.15 -1.07
CA GLU A 209 -14.50 -2.11 -1.99
C GLU A 209 -14.38 -0.94 -2.98
N ASP A 210 -14.74 -1.19 -4.24
CA ASP A 210 -14.83 -0.20 -5.31
C ASP A 210 -16.13 -0.40 -6.10
N GLY A 211 -17.08 0.54 -5.98
CA GLY A 211 -18.34 0.52 -6.72
C GLY A 211 -19.17 -0.77 -6.54
N GLY A 212 -19.16 -1.37 -5.34
CA GLY A 212 -19.84 -2.64 -5.04
C GLY A 212 -19.01 -3.90 -5.33
N ARG A 213 -17.83 -3.78 -5.93
CA ARG A 213 -16.90 -4.90 -6.11
C ARG A 213 -16.01 -5.03 -4.87
N SER A 214 -16.01 -6.22 -4.24
CA SER A 214 -15.22 -6.51 -3.05
C SER A 214 -13.85 -7.13 -3.41
N PHE A 215 -12.82 -6.73 -2.66
CA PHE A 215 -11.47 -7.24 -2.70
C PHE A 215 -11.12 -7.73 -1.29
N PRO A 216 -11.36 -9.00 -1.00
CA PRO A 216 -11.17 -9.56 0.34
C PRO A 216 -9.70 -9.57 0.73
N ALA A 217 -9.44 -9.62 2.04
CA ALA A 217 -8.12 -9.91 2.57
C ALA A 217 -7.75 -11.39 2.33
N PRO A 218 -6.46 -11.73 2.23
CA PRO A 218 -6.03 -13.12 2.25
C PRO A 218 -6.40 -13.77 3.59
N HIS A 219 -6.78 -15.05 3.56
CA HIS A 219 -7.18 -15.80 4.77
C HIS A 219 -5.96 -16.41 5.50
N GLU A 220 -4.86 -16.56 4.80
CA GLU A 220 -3.63 -17.14 5.35
C GLU A 220 -2.93 -16.14 6.25
N CYS A 221 -2.49 -16.57 7.44
CA CYS A 221 -1.76 -15.70 8.36
C CYS A 221 -0.47 -15.17 7.73
N ALA A 222 -0.22 -13.89 7.89
CA ALA A 222 0.95 -13.22 7.34
C ALA A 222 2.27 -13.74 7.93
N GLY A 223 2.22 -14.42 9.08
CA GLY A 223 3.35 -15.08 9.68
C GLY A 223 3.93 -16.23 8.85
N ASP A 224 3.10 -16.91 8.07
CA ASP A 224 3.50 -18.06 7.22
C ASP A 224 3.61 -17.68 5.72
N HIS A 225 4.09 -16.48 5.44
CA HIS A 225 4.20 -15.91 4.09
C HIS A 225 4.97 -16.81 3.09
N GLN A 226 5.77 -17.77 3.56
CA GLN A 226 6.52 -18.70 2.68
C GLN A 226 5.63 -19.76 2.03
N LYS A 227 4.46 -20.06 2.57
CA LYS A 227 3.52 -21.08 2.06
C LYS A 227 2.35 -20.47 1.30
N THR A 228 2.34 -19.17 1.09
CA THR A 228 1.26 -18.49 0.41
C THR A 228 1.32 -18.65 -1.10
N ARG A 229 0.16 -18.56 -1.78
CA ARG A 229 0.08 -18.51 -3.25
C ARG A 229 0.96 -17.41 -3.86
N HIS A 230 1.23 -16.34 -3.12
CA HIS A 230 2.14 -15.26 -3.54
C HIS A 230 3.59 -15.68 -3.53
N ALA A 231 4.02 -16.44 -2.52
CA ALA A 231 5.37 -16.98 -2.47
C ALA A 231 5.63 -17.91 -3.66
N GLU A 232 4.63 -18.72 -4.04
CA GLU A 232 4.69 -19.57 -5.25
C GLU A 232 4.81 -18.69 -6.50
N THR A 233 3.97 -17.64 -6.65
CA THR A 233 4.01 -16.74 -7.80
C THR A 233 5.34 -15.99 -7.90
N LEU A 234 5.92 -15.54 -6.79
CA LEU A 234 7.25 -14.92 -6.74
C LEU A 234 8.34 -15.91 -7.07
N SER A 235 8.25 -17.15 -6.56
CA SER A 235 9.18 -18.22 -6.86
C SER A 235 9.15 -18.60 -8.36
N ASP A 236 7.97 -18.68 -8.96
CA ASP A 236 7.80 -18.90 -10.39
C ASP A 236 8.40 -17.78 -11.23
N TRP A 237 8.20 -16.53 -10.82
CA TRP A 237 8.84 -15.39 -11.43
C TRP A 237 10.36 -15.50 -11.38
N LEU A 238 10.95 -15.73 -10.20
CA LEU A 238 12.39 -15.84 -10.01
C LEU A 238 12.99 -17.06 -10.76
N ARG A 239 12.19 -18.09 -11.05
CA ARG A 239 12.58 -19.21 -11.90
C ARG A 239 12.55 -18.87 -13.39
N SER A 240 11.68 -17.97 -13.80
CA SER A 240 11.47 -17.59 -15.21
C SER A 240 12.44 -16.54 -15.75
N VAL A 241 13.12 -15.81 -14.87
CA VAL A 241 14.06 -14.73 -15.24
C VAL A 241 15.48 -15.25 -15.46
N LEU A 242 16.29 -14.45 -16.15
CA LEU A 242 17.71 -14.76 -16.41
C LEU A 242 18.45 -14.96 -15.08
N LYS A 243 19.24 -16.05 -14.99
CA LYS A 243 20.08 -16.33 -13.84
C LYS A 243 21.52 -15.91 -14.15
N ILE A 244 22.07 -15.08 -13.26
CA ILE A 244 23.47 -14.65 -13.34
C ILE A 244 24.30 -15.44 -12.34
N ARG A 245 25.48 -15.86 -12.73
CA ARG A 245 26.52 -16.43 -11.85
C ARG A 245 27.69 -15.46 -11.81
N THR A 246 28.11 -15.07 -10.65
CA THR A 246 29.23 -14.14 -10.41
C THR A 246 29.90 -14.46 -9.08
N SER A 247 31.19 -14.16 -8.97
CA SER A 247 31.92 -14.21 -7.70
C SER A 247 31.72 -12.96 -6.85
N ASN A 248 31.12 -11.90 -7.41
CA ASN A 248 30.80 -10.68 -6.69
C ASN A 248 29.44 -10.84 -6.01
N GLU A 249 29.44 -11.11 -4.71
CA GLU A 249 28.21 -11.30 -3.93
C GLU A 249 27.37 -10.03 -3.80
N GLU A 250 27.98 -8.85 -3.76
CA GLU A 250 27.24 -7.59 -3.67
C GLU A 250 26.44 -7.34 -4.95
N PHE A 251 27.05 -7.54 -6.11
CA PHE A 251 26.37 -7.47 -7.40
C PHE A 251 25.23 -8.50 -7.47
N TYR A 252 25.45 -9.72 -6.99
CA TYR A 252 24.42 -10.75 -6.99
C TYR A 252 23.22 -10.38 -6.10
N ARG A 253 23.47 -9.79 -4.92
CA ARG A 253 22.39 -9.30 -4.02
C ARG A 253 21.59 -8.17 -4.67
N LEU A 254 22.29 -7.19 -5.26
CA LEU A 254 21.62 -6.08 -5.97
C LEU A 254 20.78 -6.59 -7.15
N TYR A 255 21.30 -7.54 -7.92
CA TYR A 255 20.54 -8.15 -9.00
C TYR A 255 19.29 -8.88 -8.52
N ARG A 256 19.42 -9.67 -7.45
CA ARG A 256 18.28 -10.36 -6.81
C ARG A 256 17.23 -9.36 -6.33
N GLN A 257 17.65 -8.29 -5.65
CA GLN A 257 16.74 -7.24 -5.20
C GLN A 257 16.02 -6.57 -6.37
N ALA A 258 16.74 -6.22 -7.43
CA ALA A 258 16.13 -5.64 -8.63
C ALA A 258 15.09 -6.56 -9.29
N LEU A 259 15.27 -7.88 -9.27
CA LEU A 259 14.27 -8.84 -9.75
C LEU A 259 13.02 -8.85 -8.87
N GLU A 260 13.17 -8.74 -7.56
CA GLU A 260 12.05 -8.67 -6.60
C GLU A 260 11.31 -7.33 -6.73
N ASP A 261 12.02 -6.22 -6.92
CA ASP A 261 11.44 -4.91 -7.19
C ASP A 261 10.64 -4.91 -8.51
N MET A 262 11.18 -5.55 -9.55
CA MET A 262 10.44 -5.75 -10.80
C MET A 262 9.20 -6.63 -10.62
N ALA A 263 9.25 -7.63 -9.74
CA ALA A 263 8.06 -8.43 -9.39
C ALA A 263 6.99 -7.55 -8.73
N ALA A 264 7.40 -6.63 -7.86
CA ALA A 264 6.50 -5.67 -7.20
C ALA A 264 5.82 -4.71 -8.19
N LEU A 265 6.50 -4.33 -9.27
CA LEU A 265 6.00 -3.39 -10.27
C LEU A 265 5.18 -4.04 -11.37
N ARG A 266 4.98 -5.36 -11.37
CA ARG A 266 4.15 -6.04 -12.37
C ARG A 266 2.70 -5.65 -12.23
N PHE A 267 2.15 -5.13 -13.31
CA PHE A 267 0.75 -4.77 -13.44
C PHE A 267 0.08 -5.74 -14.42
N PRO A 268 -0.82 -6.63 -13.95
CA PRO A 268 -1.46 -7.61 -14.81
C PRO A 268 -2.39 -6.94 -15.83
N ILE A 269 -2.43 -7.47 -17.06
CA ILE A 269 -3.27 -6.95 -18.14
C ILE A 269 -4.25 -8.03 -18.56
N GLY A 270 -5.55 -7.70 -18.50
CA GLY A 270 -6.66 -8.59 -18.86
C GLY A 270 -6.89 -9.70 -17.84
N ASP A 271 -7.85 -10.57 -18.17
CA ASP A 271 -8.26 -11.71 -17.32
C ASP A 271 -7.34 -12.95 -17.50
N THR A 272 -6.21 -12.81 -18.17
CA THR A 272 -5.29 -13.94 -18.42
C THR A 272 -4.36 -14.13 -17.23
N ASP A 273 -4.44 -15.30 -16.61
CA ASP A 273 -3.55 -15.98 -15.63
C ASP A 273 -2.21 -15.29 -15.28
N HIS A 274 -2.21 -14.01 -14.89
CA HIS A 274 -1.03 -13.25 -14.46
C HIS A 274 0.25 -13.36 -15.31
N LYS A 275 0.17 -14.02 -16.49
CA LYS A 275 1.32 -14.26 -17.39
C LYS A 275 1.69 -13.04 -18.22
N VAL A 276 0.72 -12.14 -18.43
CA VAL A 276 0.93 -10.92 -19.21
C VAL A 276 0.84 -9.71 -18.28
N PHE A 277 1.93 -8.95 -18.18
CA PHE A 277 1.99 -7.75 -17.34
C PHE A 277 2.73 -6.61 -18.03
N LEU A 278 2.43 -5.39 -17.61
CA LEU A 278 3.26 -4.22 -17.87
C LEU A 278 3.92 -3.76 -16.58
N PRO A 279 5.13 -3.21 -16.64
CA PRO A 279 5.72 -2.57 -15.47
C PRO A 279 4.97 -1.26 -15.17
N ALA A 280 4.56 -1.09 -13.92
CA ALA A 280 4.10 0.19 -13.40
C ALA A 280 5.27 1.19 -13.35
N ALA A 281 4.97 2.50 -13.41
CA ALA A 281 6.01 3.51 -13.49
C ALA A 281 6.76 3.69 -12.16
N GLY A 282 6.10 3.52 -11.00
CA GLY A 282 6.77 3.59 -9.70
C GLY A 282 5.82 3.67 -8.51
N MET A 283 6.36 3.39 -7.34
CA MET A 283 5.67 3.51 -6.06
C MET A 283 6.11 4.79 -5.32
N PRO A 284 5.25 5.38 -4.52
CA PRO A 284 3.82 5.11 -4.33
C PRO A 284 2.92 5.82 -5.35
N TRP A 285 3.40 6.87 -6.04
CA TRP A 285 2.58 7.83 -6.77
C TRP A 285 2.17 7.40 -8.18
N PHE A 286 2.87 6.44 -8.77
CA PHE A 286 2.71 6.04 -10.17
C PHE A 286 2.50 4.53 -10.31
N VAL A 287 1.63 3.97 -9.46
CA VAL A 287 1.25 2.56 -9.49
C VAL A 287 0.24 2.31 -10.62
N ALA A 288 0.62 2.71 -11.83
CA ALA A 288 -0.17 2.56 -13.04
C ALA A 288 0.73 2.30 -14.26
N PRO A 289 0.22 1.68 -15.33
CA PRO A 289 0.93 1.54 -16.58
C PRO A 289 0.94 2.87 -17.33
N PHE A 290 2.13 3.42 -17.57
CA PHE A 290 2.33 4.56 -18.46
C PHE A 290 2.95 4.05 -19.76
N GLY A 291 2.35 4.39 -20.91
CA GLY A 291 2.73 3.82 -22.19
C GLY A 291 4.23 3.94 -22.51
N ARG A 292 4.81 5.13 -22.36
CA ARG A 292 6.24 5.36 -22.60
C ARG A 292 7.13 4.62 -21.60
N ASP A 293 6.87 4.77 -20.30
CA ASP A 293 7.67 4.19 -19.24
C ASP A 293 7.63 2.66 -19.30
N SER A 294 6.43 2.09 -19.49
CA SER A 294 6.29 0.65 -19.65
C SER A 294 7.03 0.11 -20.87
N LEU A 295 7.05 0.83 -21.98
CA LEU A 295 7.81 0.43 -23.19
C LEU A 295 9.31 0.49 -22.96
N ILE A 296 9.83 1.57 -22.36
CA ILE A 296 11.26 1.73 -22.07
C ILE A 296 11.72 0.64 -21.12
N VAL A 297 11.03 0.43 -19.99
CA VAL A 297 11.37 -0.59 -19.00
C VAL A 297 11.29 -1.98 -19.61
N SER A 298 10.26 -2.27 -20.43
CA SER A 298 10.15 -3.57 -21.13
C SER A 298 11.30 -3.80 -22.10
N LEU A 299 11.76 -2.77 -22.81
CA LEU A 299 12.90 -2.86 -23.72
C LEU A 299 14.20 -3.11 -22.94
N GLN A 300 14.43 -2.39 -21.85
CA GLN A 300 15.62 -2.57 -20.99
C GLN A 300 15.69 -3.97 -20.37
N ASN A 301 14.53 -4.55 -20.05
CA ASN A 301 14.43 -5.88 -19.42
C ASN A 301 14.28 -7.04 -20.43
N ILE A 302 14.43 -6.79 -21.71
CA ILE A 302 14.21 -7.79 -22.77
C ILE A 302 15.11 -9.03 -22.66
N LEU A 303 16.34 -8.84 -22.15
CA LEU A 303 17.31 -9.92 -21.92
C LEU A 303 16.98 -10.69 -20.65
N ILE A 304 16.37 -10.03 -19.67
CA ILE A 304 16.06 -10.60 -18.35
C ILE A 304 14.77 -11.43 -18.44
N TYR A 305 13.77 -10.91 -19.15
CA TYR A 305 12.45 -11.53 -19.23
C TYR A 305 11.83 -11.43 -20.64
N ARG A 306 11.84 -12.54 -21.37
CA ARG A 306 11.43 -12.58 -22.79
C ARG A 306 9.94 -12.34 -23.05
N ILE A 307 9.06 -12.64 -22.10
CA ILE A 307 7.59 -12.60 -22.31
C ILE A 307 7.06 -11.16 -22.27
N SER A 308 7.69 -10.23 -21.57
CA SER A 308 7.25 -8.82 -21.51
C SER A 308 7.20 -8.13 -22.86
N ARG A 309 8.00 -8.58 -23.83
CA ARG A 309 8.08 -8.05 -25.19
C ARG A 309 6.81 -8.30 -26.03
N ALA A 310 6.27 -9.51 -25.99
CA ALA A 310 5.02 -9.86 -26.69
C ALA A 310 3.81 -9.20 -26.00
N ALA A 311 3.84 -9.08 -24.68
CA ALA A 311 2.81 -8.45 -23.88
C ALA A 311 2.69 -6.95 -24.15
N ALA A 312 3.80 -6.22 -24.22
CA ALA A 312 3.79 -4.79 -24.49
C ALA A 312 3.22 -4.48 -25.90
N SER A 313 3.58 -5.26 -26.92
CA SER A 313 3.10 -5.04 -28.30
C SER A 313 1.63 -5.46 -28.50
N ILE A 314 1.21 -6.60 -27.93
CA ILE A 314 -0.14 -7.15 -28.10
C ILE A 314 -1.16 -6.39 -27.26
N SER A 315 -0.80 -6.01 -26.04
CA SER A 315 -1.67 -5.25 -25.15
C SER A 315 -1.94 -3.85 -25.67
N TRP A 316 -0.93 -3.17 -26.21
CA TRP A 316 -1.10 -1.84 -26.80
C TRP A 316 -2.02 -1.84 -28.02
N ALA A 317 -1.93 -2.86 -28.86
CA ALA A 317 -2.77 -3.00 -30.04
C ALA A 317 -4.23 -3.38 -29.69
N ARG A 318 -4.44 -4.21 -28.66
CA ARG A 318 -5.79 -4.66 -28.24
C ARG A 318 -6.50 -3.70 -27.28
N SER A 319 -5.78 -2.84 -26.56
CA SER A 319 -6.37 -1.99 -25.52
C SER A 319 -6.82 -0.61 -26.03
N ARG A 320 -6.53 -0.26 -27.30
CA ARG A 320 -6.93 1.04 -27.83
C ARG A 320 -8.42 1.40 -27.65
N PRO A 321 -9.41 0.50 -27.81
CA PRO A 321 -10.81 0.82 -27.53
C PRO A 321 -11.22 0.62 -26.06
N ARG A 322 -10.64 -0.36 -25.34
CA ARG A 322 -11.02 -0.68 -23.96
C ARG A 322 -10.31 0.16 -22.90
N LEU A 323 -9.09 0.62 -23.17
CA LEU A 323 -8.40 1.60 -22.32
C LEU A 323 -9.11 2.95 -22.29
N ARG A 324 -9.85 3.32 -23.36
CA ARG A 324 -10.73 4.50 -23.31
C ARG A 324 -11.87 4.37 -22.29
N THR A 325 -12.32 3.14 -22.01
CA THR A 325 -13.46 2.90 -21.09
C THR A 325 -13.00 2.61 -19.67
N THR A 326 -11.77 2.09 -19.46
CA THR A 326 -11.26 1.74 -18.12
C THR A 326 -10.35 2.84 -17.56
N ILE A 327 -9.70 3.66 -18.41
CA ILE A 327 -8.97 4.88 -18.04
C ILE A 327 -9.89 6.12 -18.08
N ALA A 328 -11.11 6.00 -18.57
CA ALA A 328 -12.19 6.88 -18.13
C ALA A 328 -12.42 6.56 -16.64
N MET A 329 -11.39 6.84 -15.87
CA MET A 329 -11.44 6.89 -14.44
C MET A 329 -12.70 7.65 -14.07
N ARG A 330 -13.59 6.99 -13.42
CA ARG A 330 -14.62 7.62 -12.61
C ARG A 330 -13.94 8.27 -11.39
N SER A 331 -12.87 9.01 -11.66
CA SER A 331 -12.22 9.91 -10.72
C SER A 331 -12.92 11.25 -10.82
N PRO A 332 -13.32 11.87 -9.72
CA PRO A 332 -13.86 13.22 -9.73
C PRO A 332 -12.86 14.30 -10.19
N ALA A 333 -11.61 13.96 -10.45
CA ALA A 333 -10.58 14.85 -10.98
C ALA A 333 -10.60 14.86 -12.52
N LYS A 334 -11.52 15.60 -13.11
CA LYS A 334 -11.60 15.84 -14.56
C LYS A 334 -10.36 16.55 -15.18
N SER A 335 -9.33 16.88 -14.39
CA SER A 335 -8.19 17.68 -14.85
C SER A 335 -6.95 16.89 -15.25
N CYS A 336 -6.75 15.67 -14.74
CA CYS A 336 -5.49 14.94 -14.98
C CYS A 336 -5.45 14.15 -16.30
N THR A 337 -6.61 13.74 -16.85
CA THR A 337 -6.68 12.99 -18.11
C THR A 337 -6.31 13.85 -19.35
N LYS A 338 -6.42 15.18 -19.24
CA LYS A 338 -6.03 16.07 -20.34
C LYS A 338 -4.51 16.21 -20.50
N PHE A 339 -3.73 16.08 -19.44
CA PHE A 339 -2.27 16.27 -19.52
C PHE A 339 -1.52 15.06 -20.11
N ALA A 340 -2.00 13.86 -19.91
CA ALA A 340 -1.37 12.65 -20.46
C ALA A 340 -1.71 12.41 -21.95
N MET A 341 -2.80 12.98 -22.47
CA MET A 341 -3.21 12.83 -23.87
C MET A 341 -2.78 13.99 -24.78
N ALA A 342 -2.41 15.16 -24.24
CA ALA A 342 -2.04 16.32 -25.06
C ALA A 342 -0.68 16.18 -25.77
N ASN A 343 0.17 15.24 -25.36
CA ASN A 343 1.49 15.04 -25.97
C ASN A 343 1.55 13.96 -27.06
N SER A 344 0.44 13.37 -27.49
CA SER A 344 0.46 12.32 -28.54
C SER A 344 -0.19 12.69 -29.87
N LEU A 345 -0.65 13.92 -30.05
CA LEU A 345 -1.27 14.35 -31.28
C LEU A 345 -0.84 15.77 -31.66
N THR A 346 0.35 15.95 -32.20
CA THR A 346 0.62 16.95 -33.27
C THR A 346 1.90 16.61 -34.00
N SER A 347 1.80 15.74 -34.97
CA SER A 347 2.65 15.75 -36.15
C SER A 347 1.77 15.71 -37.38
N SER A 348 1.18 16.83 -37.71
CA SER A 348 0.77 17.11 -39.07
C SER A 348 1.19 18.54 -39.37
N TRP A 349 2.25 18.64 -40.16
CA TRP A 349 2.70 19.86 -40.78
C TRP A 349 1.62 20.38 -41.74
N SER A 350 1.17 21.61 -41.56
CA SER A 350 0.73 22.44 -42.65
C SER A 350 1.32 23.84 -42.49
N ARG A 351 2.17 24.18 -43.43
CA ARG A 351 2.67 25.54 -43.64
C ARG A 351 1.50 26.44 -44.02
N THR A 352 1.34 27.55 -43.36
CA THR A 352 0.85 28.79 -44.01
C THR A 352 1.49 30.00 -43.34
N ARG A 353 1.87 30.96 -44.21
CA ARG A 353 2.67 32.17 -43.92
C ARG A 353 1.79 33.34 -43.47
N HIS A 354 2.52 34.32 -42.88
CA HIS A 354 2.19 35.77 -42.74
C HIS A 354 1.12 36.11 -41.67
N THR A 355 1.28 37.11 -40.82
CA THR A 355 1.93 38.45 -40.86
C THR A 355 1.76 39.11 -39.46
N THR A 356 2.68 40.05 -39.16
CA THR A 356 2.57 41.23 -38.30
C THR A 356 2.46 41.08 -36.76
N ALA A 357 3.52 41.51 -36.13
CA ALA A 357 3.55 41.97 -34.72
C ALA A 357 2.88 43.37 -34.59
N PRO A 358 2.41 43.70 -33.41
CA PRO A 358 2.66 45.02 -32.89
C PRO A 358 3.27 45.03 -31.47
N GLN A 359 4.02 46.09 -31.28
CA GLN A 359 4.88 46.56 -30.23
C GLN A 359 4.26 46.61 -28.84
N MET A 360 5.20 46.39 -27.85
CA MET A 360 5.02 46.80 -26.46
C MET A 360 4.95 48.32 -26.26
N PRO A 361 4.41 48.76 -25.16
CA PRO A 361 4.96 49.91 -24.43
C PRO A 361 5.55 49.53 -23.08
N ARG A 362 6.75 50.05 -22.82
CA ARG A 362 7.43 50.16 -21.52
C ARG A 362 6.71 51.22 -20.65
N ARG A 363 6.68 50.94 -19.33
CA ARG A 363 6.94 51.91 -18.24
C ARG A 363 6.81 51.16 -16.90
N PHE A 364 7.95 51.10 -16.13
CA PHE A 364 8.35 51.87 -14.98
C PHE A 364 7.21 52.00 -13.91
N ILE A 365 7.36 51.41 -12.73
CA ILE A 365 8.20 51.72 -11.57
C ILE A 365 8.44 50.41 -10.80
#